data_7c24e56b19786f1ab1919b68514ef9a8
#
_entry.id   7c24e56b19786f1ab1919b68514ef9a8
#
_cell.length_a   1.000
_cell.length_b   1.000
_cell.length_c   1.000
_cell.angle_alpha   90.00
_cell.angle_beta   90.00
_cell.angle_gamma   90.00
#
_symmetry.space_group_name_H-M   'P 1'
#
loop_
_entity.id
_entity.type
_entity.pdbx_description
1 polymer ?
#
loop_
_entity_poly.entity_id
_entity_poly.type
_entity_poly.pdbx_seq_one_letter_code
_entity_poly.pdbx_strand_id
1 'polypeptide(L)'
;MQRISYDRHPSRGFVTRIAEGSGRVGVCSRSPTLVFPPEVIRHAVWLYLRFTLSYRDVEELLAERGLDVSYETVRRWVLKFGPAFARNLRRLRPRPSTHWHLDEMAVVIGGKRLWLWRAVDSEGEILDMLVQPRRDKAAALRLMRKLLRKQGYAPDVLVTDRLASYGCARRQLGMRARHEQGLRRNNRAENSHQAVRRRERKMQRFKSPRSAQRFLSAHSAVYNTFNLQRHLVSRRTLRLFRVEAAQHWSNATTAA
;
A
#
# COMPACT_ATOMS: atom_id res chain seq x y z
N MET A 1 9.62 49.96 -8.42
CA MET A 1 10.87 49.18 -8.44
C MET A 1 11.49 49.26 -7.05
N GLN A 2 11.17 48.32 -6.16
CA GLN A 2 11.81 48.22 -4.86
C GLN A 2 12.41 46.81 -4.77
N ARG A 3 13.74 46.77 -4.59
CA ARG A 3 14.50 45.55 -4.37
C ARG A 3 14.32 45.10 -2.92
N ILE A 4 13.85 43.86 -2.72
CA ILE A 4 13.84 43.24 -1.41
C ILE A 4 15.18 42.53 -1.22
N SER A 5 15.94 43.00 -0.24
CA SER A 5 17.21 42.43 0.21
C SER A 5 16.92 41.26 1.14
N TYR A 6 17.48 40.08 0.85
CA TYR A 6 17.43 38.93 1.75
C TYR A 6 18.67 38.92 2.64
N ASP A 7 18.50 39.23 3.91
CA ASP A 7 19.52 39.05 4.94
C ASP A 7 19.69 37.55 5.26
N ARG A 8 20.93 37.11 5.12
CA ARG A 8 21.35 35.75 5.51
C ARG A 8 21.73 35.73 6.99
N HIS A 9 20.95 35.08 7.81
CA HIS A 9 21.41 34.65 9.14
C HIS A 9 22.07 33.26 9.08
N PRO A 10 23.26 33.08 9.69
CA PRO A 10 23.92 31.79 9.70
C PRO A 10 23.37 30.91 10.84
N SER A 11 22.77 29.78 10.48
CA SER A 11 22.39 28.74 11.41
C SER A 11 23.63 28.04 11.96
N ARG A 12 23.79 28.00 13.28
CA ARG A 12 24.88 27.34 14.00
C ARG A 12 24.87 25.83 13.73
N GLY A 13 25.92 25.35 13.09
CA GLY A 13 26.20 23.93 12.95
C GLY A 13 26.61 23.33 14.29
N PHE A 14 26.01 22.22 14.64
CA PHE A 14 26.51 21.33 15.70
C PHE A 14 27.73 20.59 15.14
N VAL A 15 28.93 21.06 15.47
CA VAL A 15 30.19 20.35 15.22
C VAL A 15 30.48 19.51 16.45
N THR A 16 30.33 18.19 16.33
CA THR A 16 30.85 17.25 17.34
C THR A 16 32.35 17.10 17.12
N ARG A 17 33.17 17.62 18.04
CA ARG A 17 34.61 17.41 18.08
C ARG A 17 34.91 15.93 18.26
N ILE A 18 35.63 15.35 17.32
CA ILE A 18 36.29 14.06 17.48
C ILE A 18 37.74 14.33 17.90
N ALA A 19 38.14 13.75 19.04
CA ALA A 19 39.51 13.85 19.55
C ALA A 19 40.48 13.09 18.65
N GLU A 20 41.60 13.75 18.28
CA GLU A 20 42.72 13.15 17.57
C GLU A 20 43.49 12.24 18.52
N GLY A 21 43.50 10.94 18.22
CA GLY A 21 44.39 9.96 18.81
C GLY A 21 45.18 9.26 17.69
N SER A 22 46.48 9.53 17.59
CA SER A 22 47.38 8.90 16.62
C SER A 22 47.62 7.42 16.97
N GLY A 23 47.19 6.53 16.11
CA GLY A 23 47.49 5.12 16.17
C GLY A 23 47.20 4.47 14.82
N ARG A 24 48.26 4.05 14.09
CA ARG A 24 48.12 3.25 12.87
C ARG A 24 47.46 1.93 13.19
N VAL A 25 46.24 1.74 12.74
CA VAL A 25 45.56 0.44 12.73
C VAL A 25 44.96 0.22 11.35
N GLY A 26 45.19 -0.97 10.80
CA GLY A 26 44.80 -1.35 9.46
C GLY A 26 43.32 -1.12 9.16
N VAL A 27 43.05 -0.53 7.99
CA VAL A 27 41.73 -0.20 7.50
C VAL A 27 40.99 -1.48 7.11
N CYS A 28 40.29 -2.07 8.07
CA CYS A 28 39.17 -2.96 7.76
C CYS A 28 37.94 -2.06 7.57
N SER A 29 37.64 -1.70 6.33
CA SER A 29 36.50 -0.83 5.97
C SER A 29 35.20 -1.59 6.09
N ARG A 30 34.74 -1.86 7.33
CA ARG A 30 33.34 -2.08 7.62
C ARG A 30 32.72 -0.69 7.80
N SER A 31 32.00 -0.23 6.77
CA SER A 31 31.14 0.95 6.88
C SER A 31 30.27 0.79 8.14
N PRO A 32 30.20 1.79 9.04
CA PRO A 32 29.34 1.71 10.20
C PRO A 32 27.92 1.49 9.70
N THR A 33 27.26 0.44 10.19
CA THR A 33 25.86 0.18 9.88
C THR A 33 25.07 1.31 10.51
N LEU A 34 24.70 2.33 9.73
CA LEU A 34 23.88 3.45 10.15
C LEU A 34 22.56 2.88 10.67
N VAL A 35 22.41 2.86 12.00
CA VAL A 35 21.17 2.44 12.68
C VAL A 35 20.25 3.66 12.70
N PHE A 36 19.26 3.67 11.84
CA PHE A 36 18.27 4.73 11.82
C PHE A 36 17.21 4.51 12.92
N PRO A 37 16.74 5.59 13.57
CA PRO A 37 15.65 5.51 14.53
C PRO A 37 14.40 4.83 13.92
N PRO A 38 13.66 4.04 14.70
CA PRO A 38 12.44 3.35 14.22
C PRO A 38 11.41 4.31 13.61
N GLU A 39 11.34 5.55 14.08
CA GLU A 39 10.44 6.59 13.58
C GLU A 39 10.76 6.95 12.13
N VAL A 40 12.03 7.07 11.77
CA VAL A 40 12.49 7.36 10.41
C VAL A 40 12.10 6.21 9.48
N ILE A 41 12.31 4.97 9.91
CA ILE A 41 11.93 3.77 9.15
C ILE A 41 10.42 3.73 8.92
N ARG A 42 9.62 3.93 9.97
CA ARG A 42 8.15 3.95 9.91
C ARG A 42 7.66 5.05 8.98
N HIS A 43 8.25 6.24 9.05
CA HIS A 43 7.89 7.37 8.21
C HIS A 43 8.22 7.13 6.74
N ALA A 44 9.42 6.62 6.42
CA ALA A 44 9.81 6.28 5.06
C ALA A 44 8.90 5.21 4.42
N VAL A 45 8.58 4.15 5.16
CA VAL A 45 7.67 3.09 4.71
C VAL A 45 6.26 3.65 4.50
N TRP A 46 5.78 4.52 5.40
CA TRP A 46 4.49 5.20 5.26
C TRP A 46 4.42 6.09 4.03
N LEU A 47 5.41 6.97 3.82
CA LEU A 47 5.50 7.82 2.63
C LEU A 47 5.37 7.00 1.36
N TYR A 48 6.17 5.95 1.23
CA TYR A 48 6.15 5.10 0.05
C TYR A 48 4.83 4.36 -0.15
N LEU A 49 4.25 3.76 0.88
CA LEU A 49 3.01 2.96 0.75
C LEU A 49 1.76 3.84 0.64
N ARG A 50 1.74 5.00 1.30
CA ARG A 50 0.58 5.89 1.35
C ARG A 50 0.45 6.77 0.11
N PHE A 51 1.55 7.34 -0.36
CA PHE A 51 1.56 8.28 -1.47
C PHE A 51 2.05 7.63 -2.76
N THR A 52 1.76 8.26 -3.91
CA THR A 52 2.23 7.78 -5.21
C THR A 52 3.67 8.25 -5.45
N LEU A 53 4.60 7.82 -4.59
CA LEU A 53 6.01 8.15 -4.60
C LEU A 53 6.85 6.98 -5.10
N SER A 54 7.97 7.25 -5.77
CA SER A 54 9.06 6.29 -6.00
C SER A 54 9.95 6.20 -4.75
N TYR A 55 10.88 5.27 -4.72
CA TYR A 55 11.87 5.21 -3.63
C TYR A 55 12.80 6.43 -3.64
N ARG A 56 13.12 6.97 -4.83
CA ARG A 56 13.93 8.19 -4.98
C ARG A 56 13.19 9.43 -4.49
N ASP A 57 11.90 9.58 -4.79
CA ASP A 57 11.10 10.68 -4.24
C ASP A 57 11.09 10.65 -2.70
N VAL A 58 11.10 9.44 -2.09
CA VAL A 58 11.17 9.32 -0.62
C VAL A 58 12.56 9.68 -0.09
N GLU A 59 13.63 9.26 -0.78
CA GLU A 59 15.02 9.67 -0.50
C GLU A 59 15.13 11.20 -0.48
N GLU A 60 14.68 11.89 -1.53
CA GLU A 60 14.69 13.35 -1.63
C GLU A 60 13.89 14.02 -0.50
N LEU A 61 12.67 13.55 -0.22
CA LEU A 61 11.85 14.06 0.87
C LEU A 61 12.47 13.89 2.27
N LEU A 62 13.29 12.86 2.47
CA LEU A 62 14.03 12.66 3.71
C LEU A 62 15.27 13.57 3.75
N ALA A 63 16.00 13.70 2.64
CA ALA A 63 17.17 14.56 2.53
C ALA A 63 16.84 16.04 2.81
N GLU A 64 15.70 16.55 2.33
CA GLU A 64 15.20 17.89 2.65
C GLU A 64 14.99 18.13 4.15
N ARG A 65 14.89 17.07 4.95
CA ARG A 65 14.78 17.11 6.42
C ARG A 65 16.09 16.77 7.14
N GLY A 66 17.20 16.75 6.40
CA GLY A 66 18.52 16.43 6.93
C GLY A 66 18.74 14.93 7.22
N LEU A 67 17.91 14.05 6.64
CA LEU A 67 18.03 12.60 6.80
C LEU A 67 18.61 12.00 5.52
N ASP A 68 19.92 11.71 5.53
CA ASP A 68 20.61 11.07 4.40
C ASP A 68 20.33 9.56 4.39
N VAL A 69 19.32 9.15 3.62
CA VAL A 69 18.84 7.77 3.52
C VAL A 69 18.71 7.39 2.05
N SER A 70 19.55 6.50 1.55
CA SER A 70 19.50 6.08 0.14
C SER A 70 18.17 5.38 -0.22
N TYR A 71 17.74 5.53 -1.48
CA TYR A 71 16.53 4.87 -2.01
C TYR A 71 16.59 3.34 -1.86
N GLU A 72 17.77 2.75 -1.92
CA GLU A 72 17.96 1.31 -1.73
C GLU A 72 17.70 0.90 -0.27
N THR A 73 18.09 1.74 0.69
CA THR A 73 17.76 1.54 2.11
C THR A 73 16.26 1.63 2.34
N VAL A 74 15.59 2.63 1.77
CA VAL A 74 14.12 2.75 1.80
C VAL A 74 13.46 1.50 1.20
N ARG A 75 13.96 1.00 0.06
CA ARG A 75 13.48 -0.24 -0.57
C ARG A 75 13.61 -1.44 0.37
N ARG A 76 14.76 -1.60 1.03
CA ARG A 76 15.00 -2.68 2.01
C ARG A 76 14.03 -2.59 3.17
N TRP A 77 13.77 -1.41 3.71
CA TRP A 77 12.80 -1.21 4.79
C TRP A 77 11.38 -1.57 4.37
N VAL A 78 10.94 -1.13 3.21
CA VAL A 78 9.61 -1.47 2.69
C VAL A 78 9.46 -2.99 2.50
N LEU A 79 10.50 -3.67 2.01
CA LEU A 79 10.47 -5.13 1.83
C LEU A 79 10.50 -5.90 3.15
N LYS A 80 11.23 -5.40 4.15
CA LYS A 80 11.39 -6.02 5.47
C LYS A 80 10.17 -5.78 6.35
N PHE A 81 9.77 -4.53 6.54
CA PHE A 81 8.76 -4.13 7.52
C PHE A 81 7.34 -4.02 6.92
N GLY A 82 7.21 -3.67 5.64
CA GLY A 82 5.90 -3.47 5.00
C GLY A 82 4.92 -4.62 5.18
N PRO A 83 5.32 -5.90 5.03
CA PRO A 83 4.43 -7.04 5.27
C PRO A 83 3.95 -7.17 6.72
N ALA A 84 4.80 -6.87 7.71
CA ALA A 84 4.44 -6.89 9.14
C ALA A 84 3.46 -5.75 9.46
N PHE A 85 3.77 -4.53 9.06
CA PHE A 85 2.89 -3.38 9.23
C PHE A 85 1.51 -3.62 8.61
N ALA A 86 1.48 -4.14 7.39
CA ALA A 86 0.22 -4.47 6.72
C ALA A 86 -0.59 -5.56 7.44
N ARG A 87 0.06 -6.53 8.06
CA ARG A 87 -0.59 -7.58 8.85
C ARG A 87 -1.24 -6.98 10.09
N ASN A 88 -0.50 -6.13 10.82
CA ASN A 88 -0.98 -5.47 12.02
C ASN A 88 -2.15 -4.52 11.72
N LEU A 89 -2.05 -3.70 10.66
CA LEU A 89 -3.15 -2.84 10.22
C LEU A 89 -4.44 -3.64 9.95
N ARG A 90 -4.32 -4.81 9.31
CA ARG A 90 -5.49 -5.66 9.05
C ARG A 90 -6.13 -6.22 10.32
N ARG A 91 -5.36 -6.43 11.39
CA ARG A 91 -5.90 -6.88 12.69
C ARG A 91 -6.68 -5.80 13.41
N LEU A 92 -6.30 -4.54 13.21
CA LEU A 92 -6.99 -3.38 13.79
C LEU A 92 -8.24 -2.96 13.01
N ARG A 93 -8.42 -3.51 11.82
CA ARG A 93 -9.51 -3.16 10.94
C ARG A 93 -10.84 -3.74 11.42
N PRO A 94 -11.95 -2.98 11.41
CA PRO A 94 -13.28 -3.50 11.63
C PRO A 94 -13.67 -4.53 10.55
N ARG A 95 -14.70 -5.30 10.82
CA ARG A 95 -15.23 -6.29 9.86
C ARG A 95 -15.76 -5.58 8.62
N PRO A 96 -15.35 -5.97 7.41
CA PRO A 96 -15.89 -5.41 6.17
C PRO A 96 -17.37 -5.70 5.98
N SER A 97 -18.03 -4.95 5.10
CA SER A 97 -19.44 -5.20 4.76
C SER A 97 -19.64 -6.54 4.05
N THR A 98 -20.87 -7.04 4.08
CA THR A 98 -21.25 -8.30 3.42
C THR A 98 -21.58 -8.15 1.93
N HIS A 99 -21.43 -6.94 1.37
CA HIS A 99 -21.60 -6.66 -0.05
C HIS A 99 -20.24 -6.60 -0.74
N TRP A 100 -19.91 -7.60 -1.55
CA TRP A 100 -18.62 -7.70 -2.20
C TRP A 100 -18.71 -7.39 -3.69
N HIS A 101 -17.85 -6.52 -4.17
CA HIS A 101 -17.68 -6.15 -5.58
C HIS A 101 -16.39 -6.76 -6.10
N LEU A 102 -16.46 -7.61 -7.12
CA LEU A 102 -15.32 -8.27 -7.71
C LEU A 102 -15.11 -7.80 -9.15
N ASP A 103 -13.85 -7.56 -9.50
CA ASP A 103 -13.45 -7.18 -10.84
C ASP A 103 -12.01 -7.59 -11.12
N GLU A 104 -11.63 -7.66 -12.40
CA GLU A 104 -10.26 -7.91 -12.79
C GLU A 104 -9.80 -6.93 -13.85
N MET A 105 -8.52 -6.57 -13.78
CA MET A 105 -7.87 -5.73 -14.77
C MET A 105 -6.62 -6.38 -15.34
N ALA A 106 -6.34 -6.11 -16.61
CA ALA A 106 -5.08 -6.49 -17.23
C ALA A 106 -3.93 -5.63 -16.68
N VAL A 107 -2.81 -6.27 -16.36
CA VAL A 107 -1.55 -5.64 -15.94
C VAL A 107 -0.40 -6.25 -16.73
N VAL A 108 0.64 -5.46 -17.04
CA VAL A 108 1.86 -5.97 -17.70
C VAL A 108 2.95 -6.10 -16.64
N ILE A 109 3.44 -7.32 -16.43
CA ILE A 109 4.46 -7.64 -15.42
C ILE A 109 5.59 -8.42 -16.09
N GLY A 110 6.80 -7.87 -16.07
CA GLY A 110 7.95 -8.50 -16.73
C GLY A 110 7.72 -8.77 -18.22
N GLY A 111 7.05 -7.84 -18.92
CA GLY A 111 6.70 -7.96 -20.33
C GLY A 111 5.50 -8.87 -20.64
N LYS A 112 4.97 -9.61 -19.66
CA LYS A 112 3.85 -10.55 -19.85
C LYS A 112 2.54 -9.93 -19.40
N ARG A 113 1.45 -10.13 -20.15
CA ARG A 113 0.08 -9.75 -19.75
C ARG A 113 -0.43 -10.73 -18.70
N LEU A 114 -0.79 -10.20 -17.52
CA LEU A 114 -1.40 -10.91 -16.40
C LEU A 114 -2.70 -10.23 -16.00
N TRP A 115 -3.44 -10.84 -15.07
CA TRP A 115 -4.70 -10.33 -14.58
C TRP A 115 -4.62 -10.09 -13.08
N LEU A 116 -4.95 -8.86 -12.68
CA LEU A 116 -5.12 -8.53 -11.27
C LEU A 116 -6.61 -8.66 -10.94
N TRP A 117 -6.94 -9.72 -10.23
CA TRP A 117 -8.25 -9.97 -9.65
C TRP A 117 -8.36 -9.23 -8.33
N ARG A 118 -9.45 -8.50 -8.11
CA ARG A 118 -9.61 -7.65 -6.94
C ARG A 118 -11.03 -7.75 -6.40
N ALA A 119 -11.15 -7.69 -5.08
CA ALA A 119 -12.42 -7.60 -4.39
C ALA A 119 -12.40 -6.39 -3.45
N VAL A 120 -13.49 -5.65 -3.46
CA VAL A 120 -13.75 -4.53 -2.54
C VAL A 120 -15.14 -4.71 -1.94
N ASP A 121 -15.39 -4.07 -0.81
CA ASP A 121 -16.74 -4.04 -0.22
C ASP A 121 -17.55 -2.83 -0.70
N SER A 122 -18.75 -2.65 -0.14
CA SER A 122 -19.66 -1.54 -0.48
C SER A 122 -19.09 -0.16 -0.10
N GLU A 123 -18.13 -0.09 0.81
CA GLU A 123 -17.46 1.15 1.20
C GLU A 123 -16.24 1.44 0.36
N GLY A 124 -15.84 0.51 -0.51
CA GLY A 124 -14.65 0.60 -1.36
C GLY A 124 -13.37 0.13 -0.67
N GLU A 125 -13.49 -0.50 0.48
CA GLU A 125 -12.37 -1.14 1.15
C GLU A 125 -11.90 -2.39 0.41
N ILE A 126 -10.60 -2.53 0.26
CA ILE A 126 -10.01 -3.66 -0.45
C ILE A 126 -10.05 -4.89 0.45
N LEU A 127 -10.87 -5.86 0.09
CA LEU A 127 -10.98 -7.14 0.78
C LEU A 127 -9.76 -8.03 0.52
N ASP A 128 -9.45 -8.22 -0.76
CA ASP A 128 -8.23 -8.90 -1.20
C ASP A 128 -7.97 -8.67 -2.70
N MET A 129 -6.81 -9.15 -3.14
CA MET A 129 -6.44 -9.17 -4.55
C MET A 129 -5.50 -10.32 -4.88
N LEU A 130 -5.48 -10.72 -6.15
CA LEU A 130 -4.69 -11.85 -6.60
C LEU A 130 -4.19 -11.63 -8.04
N VAL A 131 -2.88 -11.73 -8.25
CA VAL A 131 -2.28 -11.70 -9.58
C VAL A 131 -2.34 -13.11 -10.18
N GLN A 132 -2.94 -13.25 -11.36
CA GLN A 132 -3.16 -14.52 -12.03
C GLN A 132 -2.75 -14.45 -13.50
N PRO A 133 -2.26 -15.56 -14.09
CA PRO A 133 -1.90 -15.58 -15.53
C PRO A 133 -3.12 -15.60 -16.45
N ARG A 134 -4.26 -16.09 -15.99
CA ARG A 134 -5.46 -16.31 -16.81
C ARG A 134 -6.68 -15.58 -16.27
N ARG A 135 -7.61 -15.28 -17.19
CA ARG A 135 -8.95 -14.73 -16.91
C ARG A 135 -9.98 -15.84 -17.10
N ASP A 136 -9.99 -16.78 -16.15
CA ASP A 136 -10.80 -17.99 -16.24
C ASP A 136 -11.52 -18.33 -14.92
N LYS A 137 -12.38 -19.37 -14.98
CA LYS A 137 -13.10 -19.89 -13.82
C LYS A 137 -12.15 -20.29 -12.68
N ALA A 138 -10.99 -20.89 -13.00
CA ALA A 138 -10.04 -21.35 -11.98
C ALA A 138 -9.43 -20.17 -11.22
N ALA A 139 -9.16 -19.04 -11.89
CA ALA A 139 -8.69 -17.82 -11.26
C ALA A 139 -9.78 -17.19 -10.37
N ALA A 140 -11.04 -17.11 -10.83
CA ALA A 140 -12.16 -16.66 -10.02
C ALA A 140 -12.35 -17.52 -8.75
N LEU A 141 -12.28 -18.85 -8.88
CA LEU A 141 -12.36 -19.77 -7.74
C LEU A 141 -11.24 -19.53 -6.72
N ARG A 142 -9.99 -19.32 -7.18
CA ARG A 142 -8.87 -19.03 -6.27
C ARG A 142 -9.09 -17.75 -5.48
N LEU A 143 -9.55 -16.68 -6.14
CA LEU A 143 -9.88 -15.42 -5.46
C LEU A 143 -10.99 -15.63 -4.43
N MET A 144 -12.11 -16.24 -4.82
CA MET A 144 -13.26 -16.43 -3.94
C MET A 144 -12.94 -17.32 -2.73
N ARG A 145 -12.21 -18.44 -2.93
CA ARG A 145 -11.73 -19.29 -1.83
C ARG A 145 -10.81 -18.52 -0.87
N LYS A 146 -9.95 -17.67 -1.41
CA LYS A 146 -9.06 -16.84 -0.61
C LYS A 146 -9.85 -15.82 0.21
N LEU A 147 -10.86 -15.20 -0.38
CA LEU A 147 -11.76 -14.26 0.30
C LEU A 147 -12.52 -14.94 1.44
N LEU A 148 -13.19 -16.06 1.18
CA LEU A 148 -13.95 -16.81 2.18
C LEU A 148 -13.07 -17.20 3.38
N ARG A 149 -11.86 -17.73 3.11
CA ARG A 149 -10.91 -18.10 4.19
C ARG A 149 -10.45 -16.88 4.98
N LYS A 150 -10.22 -15.75 4.31
CA LYS A 150 -9.66 -14.55 4.95
C LYS A 150 -10.70 -13.78 5.75
N GLN A 151 -11.92 -13.70 5.24
CA GLN A 151 -13.00 -12.97 5.91
C GLN A 151 -13.73 -13.84 6.96
N GLY A 152 -13.70 -15.16 6.83
CA GLY A 152 -14.39 -16.09 7.72
C GLY A 152 -15.90 -16.18 7.50
N TYR A 153 -16.42 -15.52 6.47
CA TYR A 153 -17.85 -15.52 6.12
C TYR A 153 -18.05 -15.38 4.62
N ALA A 154 -19.24 -15.76 4.15
CA ALA A 154 -19.70 -15.50 2.79
C ALA A 154 -20.44 -14.16 2.71
N PRO A 155 -20.39 -13.44 1.57
CA PRO A 155 -21.18 -12.23 1.39
C PRO A 155 -22.66 -12.56 1.22
N ASP A 156 -23.52 -11.58 1.55
CA ASP A 156 -24.94 -11.62 1.23
C ASP A 156 -25.16 -11.25 -0.24
N VAL A 157 -24.37 -10.31 -0.74
CA VAL A 157 -24.44 -9.83 -2.11
C VAL A 157 -23.06 -9.87 -2.77
N LEU A 158 -23.02 -10.46 -3.96
CA LEU A 158 -21.84 -10.51 -4.81
C LEU A 158 -22.13 -9.72 -6.09
N VAL A 159 -21.43 -8.62 -6.28
CA VAL A 159 -21.54 -7.77 -7.46
C VAL A 159 -20.35 -8.03 -8.38
N THR A 160 -20.59 -8.29 -9.67
CA THR A 160 -19.53 -8.51 -10.65
C THR A 160 -19.91 -7.87 -11.98
N ASP A 161 -18.94 -7.80 -12.89
CA ASP A 161 -19.23 -7.62 -14.31
C ASP A 161 -20.00 -8.85 -14.87
N ARG A 162 -20.18 -8.89 -16.20
CA ARG A 162 -20.87 -10.01 -16.88
C ARG A 162 -19.96 -11.22 -17.15
N LEU A 163 -18.77 -11.29 -16.55
CA LEU A 163 -17.85 -12.41 -16.75
C LEU A 163 -18.43 -13.72 -16.18
N ALA A 164 -18.70 -14.69 -17.05
CA ALA A 164 -19.29 -15.98 -16.70
C ALA A 164 -18.49 -16.76 -15.62
N SER A 165 -17.17 -16.52 -15.53
CA SER A 165 -16.28 -17.15 -14.56
C SER A 165 -16.72 -16.96 -13.11
N TYR A 166 -17.25 -15.79 -12.75
CA TYR A 166 -17.73 -15.50 -11.39
C TYR A 166 -18.98 -16.31 -11.05
N GLY A 167 -19.96 -16.35 -11.96
CA GLY A 167 -21.19 -17.14 -11.77
C GLY A 167 -20.88 -18.65 -11.63
N CYS A 168 -19.98 -19.18 -12.46
CA CYS A 168 -19.54 -20.57 -12.36
C CYS A 168 -18.80 -20.85 -11.06
N ALA A 169 -17.90 -19.96 -10.63
CA ALA A 169 -17.15 -20.09 -9.38
C ALA A 169 -18.09 -20.05 -8.16
N ARG A 170 -19.07 -19.13 -8.13
CA ARG A 170 -20.08 -19.02 -7.08
C ARG A 170 -20.87 -20.32 -6.90
N ARG A 171 -21.41 -20.87 -8.01
CA ARG A 171 -22.14 -22.13 -7.99
C ARG A 171 -21.29 -23.30 -7.47
N GLN A 172 -20.05 -23.41 -7.96
CA GLN A 172 -19.14 -24.48 -7.53
C GLN A 172 -18.76 -24.40 -6.04
N LEU A 173 -18.79 -23.20 -5.45
CA LEU A 173 -18.52 -22.99 -4.01
C LEU A 173 -19.79 -23.11 -3.15
N GLY A 174 -20.95 -23.39 -3.72
CA GLY A 174 -22.22 -23.45 -3.00
C GLY A 174 -22.62 -22.13 -2.34
N MET A 175 -22.12 -21.01 -2.85
CA MET A 175 -22.40 -19.70 -2.23
C MET A 175 -23.86 -19.27 -2.50
N ARG A 176 -24.60 -19.01 -1.42
CA ARG A 176 -26.00 -18.53 -1.47
C ARG A 176 -26.13 -17.05 -1.73
N ALA A 177 -25.01 -16.31 -1.81
CA ALA A 177 -24.97 -14.89 -2.08
C ALA A 177 -25.85 -14.51 -3.29
N ARG A 178 -26.63 -13.43 -3.16
CA ARG A 178 -27.35 -12.83 -4.30
C ARG A 178 -26.32 -12.31 -5.29
N HIS A 179 -26.35 -12.81 -6.52
CA HIS A 179 -25.40 -12.41 -7.55
C HIS A 179 -26.00 -11.33 -8.42
N GLU A 180 -25.46 -10.13 -8.31
CA GLU A 180 -25.83 -8.98 -9.13
C GLU A 180 -24.77 -8.78 -10.22
N GLN A 181 -25.22 -8.72 -11.47
CA GLN A 181 -24.34 -8.51 -12.63
C GLN A 181 -24.70 -7.22 -13.35
N GLY A 182 -23.70 -6.44 -13.73
CA GLY A 182 -23.88 -5.25 -14.54
C GLY A 182 -22.72 -4.28 -14.46
N LEU A 183 -22.35 -3.70 -15.60
CA LEU A 183 -21.22 -2.76 -15.72
C LEU A 183 -21.39 -1.57 -14.75
N ARG A 184 -22.54 -0.90 -14.76
CA ARG A 184 -22.79 0.28 -13.89
C ARG A 184 -22.85 -0.05 -12.41
N ARG A 185 -23.22 -1.28 -12.03
CA ARG A 185 -23.31 -1.71 -10.62
C ARG A 185 -21.96 -2.02 -10.01
N ASN A 186 -20.93 -2.31 -10.86
CA ASN A 186 -19.60 -2.69 -10.41
C ASN A 186 -18.59 -1.52 -10.37
N ASN A 187 -19.03 -0.27 -10.53
CA ASN A 187 -18.17 0.93 -10.53
C ASN A 187 -17.24 1.02 -9.32
N ARG A 188 -17.64 0.46 -8.15
CA ARG A 188 -16.76 0.46 -6.96
C ARG A 188 -15.49 -0.35 -7.18
N ALA A 189 -15.61 -1.54 -7.74
CA ALA A 189 -14.44 -2.35 -8.07
C ALA A 189 -13.60 -1.71 -9.19
N GLU A 190 -14.23 -1.19 -10.24
CA GLU A 190 -13.56 -0.48 -11.34
C GLU A 190 -12.79 0.75 -10.83
N ASN A 191 -13.41 1.61 -10.02
CA ASN A 191 -12.77 2.80 -9.46
C ASN A 191 -11.59 2.44 -8.56
N SER A 192 -11.66 1.31 -7.86
CA SER A 192 -10.60 0.83 -7.01
C SER A 192 -9.30 0.53 -7.78
N HIS A 193 -9.40 0.19 -9.07
CA HIS A 193 -8.24 -0.06 -9.94
C HIS A 193 -7.41 1.19 -10.23
N GLN A 194 -7.99 2.38 -10.17
CA GLN A 194 -7.28 3.64 -10.46
C GLN A 194 -6.07 3.84 -9.55
N ALA A 195 -6.21 3.52 -8.26
CA ALA A 195 -5.09 3.63 -7.30
C ALA A 195 -3.93 2.72 -7.69
N VAL A 196 -4.21 1.50 -8.15
CA VAL A 196 -3.18 0.56 -8.62
C VAL A 196 -2.52 1.05 -9.91
N ARG A 197 -3.29 1.54 -10.88
CA ARG A 197 -2.74 2.06 -12.15
C ARG A 197 -1.83 3.27 -11.93
N ARG A 198 -2.16 4.17 -11.00
CA ARG A 198 -1.28 5.29 -10.63
C ARG A 198 0.05 4.79 -10.07
N ARG A 199 0.00 3.80 -9.18
CA ARG A 199 1.20 3.19 -8.59
C ARG A 199 2.01 2.43 -9.64
N GLU A 200 1.38 1.64 -10.49
CA GLU A 200 2.04 0.90 -11.57
C GLU A 200 2.83 1.83 -12.50
N ARG A 201 2.22 2.95 -12.89
CA ARG A 201 2.88 3.98 -13.72
C ARG A 201 4.09 4.59 -13.01
N LYS A 202 3.94 5.04 -11.75
CA LYS A 202 5.03 5.65 -10.97
C LYS A 202 6.18 4.66 -10.72
N MET A 203 5.89 3.38 -10.54
CA MET A 203 6.88 2.32 -10.34
C MET A 203 7.50 1.81 -11.67
N GLN A 204 7.14 2.40 -12.80
CA GLN A 204 7.58 1.95 -14.12
C GLN A 204 7.30 0.45 -14.32
N ARG A 205 6.07 0.03 -14.03
CA ARG A 205 5.54 -1.34 -14.05
C ARG A 205 6.10 -2.25 -12.96
N PHE A 206 5.39 -3.32 -12.70
CA PHE A 206 5.85 -4.37 -11.78
C PHE A 206 6.89 -5.25 -12.47
N LYS A 207 7.93 -5.65 -11.72
CA LYS A 207 9.04 -6.45 -12.28
C LYS A 207 8.77 -7.95 -12.25
N SER A 208 7.97 -8.44 -11.29
CA SER A 208 7.56 -9.85 -11.20
C SER A 208 6.19 -10.01 -10.54
N PRO A 209 5.45 -11.11 -10.80
CA PRO A 209 4.16 -11.38 -10.16
C PRO A 209 4.26 -11.43 -8.63
N ARG A 210 5.35 -12.01 -8.10
CA ARG A 210 5.61 -12.10 -6.65
C ARG A 210 5.83 -10.72 -6.02
N SER A 211 6.61 -9.85 -6.67
CA SER A 211 6.83 -8.48 -6.19
C SER A 211 5.55 -7.65 -6.26
N ALA A 212 4.77 -7.78 -7.35
CA ALA A 212 3.48 -7.14 -7.50
C ALA A 212 2.50 -7.57 -6.39
N GLN A 213 2.35 -8.87 -6.15
CA GLN A 213 1.46 -9.41 -5.13
C GLN A 213 1.85 -8.92 -3.72
N ARG A 214 3.16 -8.90 -3.41
CA ARG A 214 3.68 -8.41 -2.12
C ARG A 214 3.37 -6.92 -1.93
N PHE A 215 3.72 -6.11 -2.92
CA PHE A 215 3.46 -4.66 -2.89
C PHE A 215 1.97 -4.37 -2.74
N LEU A 216 1.14 -4.95 -3.61
CA LEU A 216 -0.31 -4.73 -3.61
C LEU A 216 -0.95 -5.15 -2.29
N SER A 217 -0.48 -6.24 -1.69
CA SER A 217 -0.94 -6.67 -0.37
C SER A 217 -0.61 -5.66 0.73
N ALA A 218 0.59 -5.09 0.76
CA ALA A 218 0.95 -4.05 1.73
C ALA A 218 0.22 -2.73 1.45
N HIS A 219 0.21 -2.30 0.19
CA HIS A 219 -0.48 -1.10 -0.25
C HIS A 219 -1.98 -1.13 0.08
N SER A 220 -2.68 -2.27 -0.08
CA SER A 220 -4.10 -2.38 0.23
C SER A 220 -4.41 -2.11 1.71
N ALA A 221 -3.58 -2.59 2.63
CA ALA A 221 -3.78 -2.36 4.05
C ALA A 221 -3.64 -0.87 4.41
N VAL A 222 -2.58 -0.23 3.89
CA VAL A 222 -2.38 1.22 4.08
C VAL A 222 -3.47 2.03 3.38
N TYR A 223 -3.87 1.62 2.16
CA TYR A 223 -4.94 2.27 1.43
C TYR A 223 -6.24 2.26 2.23
N ASN A 224 -6.67 1.13 2.74
CA ASN A 224 -7.89 1.02 3.56
C ASN A 224 -7.85 1.92 4.81
N THR A 225 -6.69 2.00 5.48
CA THR A 225 -6.54 2.83 6.69
C THR A 225 -6.64 4.33 6.38
N PHE A 226 -6.14 4.80 5.23
CA PHE A 226 -6.00 6.23 4.94
C PHE A 226 -6.89 6.75 3.81
N ASN A 227 -7.61 5.88 3.08
CA ASN A 227 -8.45 6.30 1.97
C ASN A 227 -9.84 6.73 2.43
N LEU A 228 -9.90 7.90 3.01
CA LEU A 228 -11.16 8.51 3.46
C LEU A 228 -11.93 9.09 2.27
N GLN A 229 -13.24 8.89 2.23
CA GLN A 229 -14.13 9.47 1.22
C GLN A 229 -14.41 10.94 1.54
N ARG A 230 -13.47 11.81 1.18
CA ARG A 230 -13.44 13.24 1.56
C ARG A 230 -14.69 14.03 1.14
N HIS A 231 -15.35 13.61 0.06
CA HIS A 231 -16.54 14.27 -0.49
C HIS A 231 -17.82 13.93 0.30
N LEU A 232 -17.79 12.92 1.17
CA LEU A 232 -18.92 12.47 1.96
C LEU A 232 -18.90 12.95 3.42
N VAL A 233 -17.84 13.61 3.85
CA VAL A 233 -17.65 13.98 5.25
C VAL A 233 -17.27 15.44 5.41
N SER A 234 -17.68 16.05 6.53
CA SER A 234 -17.31 17.41 6.89
C SER A 234 -15.80 17.56 7.13
N ARG A 235 -15.28 18.79 7.06
CA ARG A 235 -13.87 19.05 7.40
C ARG A 235 -13.51 18.64 8.84
N ARG A 236 -14.43 18.81 9.78
CA ARG A 236 -14.26 18.42 11.19
C ARG A 236 -14.11 16.90 11.30
N THR A 237 -15.04 16.15 10.73
CA THR A 237 -15.01 14.69 10.68
C THR A 237 -13.78 14.15 9.97
N LEU A 238 -13.38 14.79 8.85
CA LEU A 238 -12.17 14.40 8.12
C LEU A 238 -10.89 14.55 8.97
N ARG A 239 -10.81 15.58 9.83
CA ARG A 239 -9.68 15.74 10.76
C ARG A 239 -9.65 14.60 11.78
N LEU A 240 -10.78 14.25 12.38
CA LEU A 240 -10.88 13.15 13.34
C LEU A 240 -10.43 11.83 12.70
N PHE A 241 -10.95 11.49 11.54
CA PHE A 241 -10.56 10.27 10.83
C PHE A 241 -9.07 10.22 10.45
N ARG A 242 -8.47 11.38 10.13
CA ARG A 242 -7.02 11.45 9.87
C ARG A 242 -6.19 11.19 11.13
N VAL A 243 -6.62 11.72 12.27
CA VAL A 243 -5.97 11.46 13.57
C VAL A 243 -6.08 9.98 13.91
N GLU A 244 -7.26 9.40 13.78
CA GLU A 244 -7.50 7.97 14.02
C GLU A 244 -6.65 7.09 13.09
N ALA A 245 -6.62 7.37 11.79
CA ALA A 245 -5.78 6.65 10.84
C ALA A 245 -4.28 6.74 11.18
N ALA A 246 -3.81 7.92 11.64
CA ALA A 246 -2.42 8.09 12.10
C ALA A 246 -2.15 7.28 13.37
N GLN A 247 -3.11 7.22 14.30
CA GLN A 247 -3.00 6.41 15.52
C GLN A 247 -2.98 4.91 15.19
N HIS A 248 -3.84 4.44 14.28
CA HIS A 248 -3.81 3.06 13.80
C HIS A 248 -2.46 2.71 13.16
N TRP A 249 -1.89 3.63 12.38
CA TRP A 249 -0.55 3.44 11.82
C TRP A 249 0.51 3.33 12.92
N SER A 250 0.51 4.23 13.87
CA SER A 250 1.46 4.21 15.00
C SER A 250 1.36 2.88 15.75
N ASN A 251 0.17 2.47 16.15
CA ASN A 251 -0.05 1.21 16.88
C ASN A 251 0.39 -0.02 16.08
N ALA A 252 0.09 -0.05 14.78
CA ALA A 252 0.45 -1.17 13.91
C ALA A 252 1.96 -1.29 13.65
N THR A 253 2.72 -0.19 13.77
CA THR A 253 4.14 -0.15 13.43
C THR A 253 5.06 -0.18 14.65
N THR A 254 4.57 0.14 15.83
CA THR A 254 5.34 0.04 17.09
C THR A 254 5.54 -1.41 17.54
N ALA A 255 4.57 -2.29 17.24
CA ALA A 255 4.60 -3.70 17.62
C ALA A 255 5.25 -4.62 16.56
N ALA A 256 6.06 -4.09 15.62
CA ALA A 256 6.59 -4.86 14.48
C ALA A 256 8.12 -4.86 14.41
#